data_5825f0e11a3effedd702d197c8f6650a
#
_entry.id   5825f0e11a3effedd702d197c8f6650a
#
_cell.length_a   1.000
_cell.length_b   1.000
_cell.length_c   1.000
_cell.angle_alpha   90.00
_cell.angle_beta   90.00
_cell.angle_gamma   90.00
#
_symmetry.space_group_name_H-M   'P 1'
#
loop_
_entity.id
_entity.type
_entity.pdbx_description
1 polymer ?
#
loop_
_entity_poly.entity_id
_entity_poly.type
_entity_poly.pdbx_seq_one_letter_code
_entity_poly.pdbx_strand_id
1 'polypeptide(L)'
;MKITVIGAGSWGTALALHFASHGNEVALWTRNPEQVRTLQVERENKRGLPGFPFPESLTVYADLGDALKDSGLVLVVTSVAGLRSSAELLKQHNADHIPVLAACKGFEQDTGLLTFQVLKEVLPENKKIGVLSGPSFAQELAKQLPCAVVVASENQEWIEELVPQLNTNVMRLYGSTDVI
;
A
#
# COMPACT_ATOMS: atom_id res chain seq x y z
N MET A 1 10.53 9.11 -2.49
CA MET A 1 9.17 9.71 -2.57
C MET A 1 8.43 9.55 -1.25
N LYS A 2 7.27 10.22 -1.05
CA LYS A 2 6.37 9.89 0.05
C LYS A 2 5.36 8.82 -0.41
N ILE A 3 5.20 7.77 0.40
CA ILE A 3 4.27 6.66 0.15
C ILE A 3 3.28 6.59 1.31
N THR A 4 1.98 6.65 1.02
CA THR A 4 0.94 6.43 2.02
C THR A 4 0.46 4.98 1.96
N VAL A 5 0.54 4.28 3.09
CA VAL A 5 0.06 2.90 3.25
C VAL A 5 -1.25 2.93 4.03
N ILE A 6 -2.34 2.54 3.39
CA ILE A 6 -3.66 2.40 3.99
C ILE A 6 -3.87 0.94 4.42
N GLY A 7 -3.83 0.71 5.73
CA GLY A 7 -3.96 -0.61 6.33
C GLY A 7 -2.72 -1.05 7.09
N ALA A 8 -2.83 -1.14 8.42
CA ALA A 8 -1.77 -1.54 9.33
C ALA A 8 -1.91 -3.00 9.79
N GLY A 9 -2.24 -3.90 8.86
CA GLY A 9 -2.12 -5.35 9.05
C GLY A 9 -0.65 -5.79 8.91
N SER A 10 -0.41 -7.10 8.99
CA SER A 10 0.96 -7.65 8.86
C SER A 10 1.62 -7.24 7.55
N TRP A 11 0.91 -7.39 6.41
CA TRP A 11 1.45 -7.06 5.09
C TRP A 11 1.63 -5.56 4.88
N GLY A 12 0.66 -4.73 5.29
CA GLY A 12 0.80 -3.27 5.19
C GLY A 12 1.94 -2.73 6.05
N THR A 13 2.12 -3.28 7.25
CA THR A 13 3.26 -2.94 8.11
C THR A 13 4.59 -3.37 7.48
N ALA A 14 4.66 -4.57 6.88
CA ALA A 14 5.88 -5.03 6.23
C ALA A 14 6.28 -4.17 5.02
N LEU A 15 5.31 -3.79 4.18
CA LEU A 15 5.54 -2.86 3.05
C LEU A 15 5.96 -1.48 3.55
N ALA A 16 5.31 -0.96 4.60
CA ALA A 16 5.66 0.32 5.19
C ALA A 16 7.09 0.34 5.73
N LEU A 17 7.49 -0.69 6.47
CA LEU A 17 8.86 -0.89 6.96
C LEU A 17 9.86 -0.99 5.81
N HIS A 18 9.53 -1.81 4.79
CA HIS A 18 10.40 -2.02 3.65
C HIS A 18 10.70 -0.71 2.92
N PHE A 19 9.67 0.03 2.52
CA PHE A 19 9.87 1.28 1.80
C PHE A 19 10.53 2.37 2.64
N ALA A 20 10.19 2.45 3.93
CA ALA A 20 10.84 3.38 4.85
C ALA A 20 12.34 3.10 5.02
N SER A 21 12.73 1.83 5.08
CA SER A 21 14.14 1.41 5.17
C SER A 21 14.91 1.59 3.85
N HIS A 22 14.20 1.84 2.74
CA HIS A 22 14.82 2.03 1.42
C HIS A 22 14.64 3.47 0.89
N GLY A 23 14.72 4.45 1.78
CA GLY A 23 14.85 5.87 1.43
C GLY A 23 13.54 6.57 1.07
N ASN A 24 12.39 6.00 1.37
CA ASN A 24 11.10 6.66 1.22
C ASN A 24 10.60 7.21 2.56
N GLU A 25 9.88 8.32 2.50
CA GLU A 25 9.03 8.76 3.61
C GLU A 25 7.74 7.95 3.56
N VAL A 26 7.35 7.33 4.67
CA VAL A 26 6.16 6.48 4.71
C VAL A 26 5.16 6.98 5.74
N ALA A 27 3.94 7.24 5.27
CA ALA A 27 2.78 7.51 6.10
C ALA A 27 1.97 6.22 6.25
N LEU A 28 1.88 5.67 7.45
CA LEU A 28 1.05 4.51 7.75
C LEU A 28 -0.27 4.97 8.39
N TRP A 29 -1.39 4.55 7.81
CA TRP A 29 -2.70 4.86 8.33
C TRP A 29 -3.58 3.62 8.47
N THR A 30 -4.41 3.61 9.50
CA THR A 30 -5.45 2.62 9.73
C THR A 30 -6.70 3.29 10.30
N ARG A 31 -7.88 2.79 9.92
CA ARG A 31 -9.14 3.35 10.39
C ARG A 31 -9.44 3.13 11.89
N ASN A 32 -8.68 2.26 12.57
CA ASN A 32 -8.87 1.98 13.98
C ASN A 32 -8.05 2.97 14.84
N PRO A 33 -8.70 3.93 15.55
CA PRO A 33 -7.97 4.95 16.33
C PRO A 33 -7.18 4.37 17.50
N GLU A 34 -7.60 3.24 18.05
CA GLU A 34 -6.91 2.57 19.14
C GLU A 34 -5.61 1.93 18.63
N GLN A 35 -5.68 1.30 17.45
CA GLN A 35 -4.49 0.78 16.78
C GLN A 35 -3.50 1.92 16.44
N VAL A 36 -4.00 3.06 15.93
CA VAL A 36 -3.15 4.23 15.64
C VAL A 36 -2.38 4.66 16.89
N ARG A 37 -3.08 4.86 18.02
CA ARG A 37 -2.45 5.24 19.29
C ARG A 37 -1.38 4.25 19.74
N THR A 38 -1.69 2.96 19.68
CA THR A 38 -0.74 1.89 20.02
C THR A 38 0.50 1.94 19.15
N LEU A 39 0.34 2.04 17.83
CA LEU A 39 1.45 2.07 16.87
C LEU A 39 2.31 3.35 17.04
N GLN A 40 1.70 4.49 17.37
CA GLN A 40 2.42 5.74 17.63
C GLN A 40 3.29 5.65 18.88
N VAL A 41 2.75 5.08 19.96
CA VAL A 41 3.45 4.97 21.26
C VAL A 41 4.53 3.89 21.22
N GLU A 42 4.19 2.72 20.71
CA GLU A 42 5.10 1.57 20.70
C GLU A 42 6.15 1.61 19.59
N ARG A 43 5.91 2.38 18.54
CA ARG A 43 6.77 2.42 17.35
C ARG A 43 7.04 1.02 16.77
N GLU A 44 6.05 0.13 16.89
CA GLU A 44 6.10 -1.26 16.45
C GLU A 44 4.67 -1.81 16.32
N ASN A 45 4.42 -2.69 15.37
CA ASN A 45 3.16 -3.41 15.27
C ASN A 45 3.27 -4.80 15.95
N LYS A 46 3.32 -4.84 17.26
CA LYS A 46 3.48 -6.09 18.04
C LYS A 46 2.39 -7.11 17.79
N ARG A 47 1.17 -6.67 17.42
CA ARG A 47 0.06 -7.55 17.13
C ARG A 47 0.13 -8.18 15.74
N GLY A 48 0.52 -7.40 14.73
CA GLY A 48 0.49 -7.83 13.34
C GLY A 48 1.85 -8.31 12.82
N LEU A 49 2.95 -7.70 13.30
CA LEU A 49 4.31 -7.97 12.84
C LEU A 49 5.31 -7.66 13.98
N PRO A 50 5.38 -8.51 15.02
CA PRO A 50 6.26 -8.28 16.17
C PRO A 50 7.74 -8.41 15.82
N GLY A 51 8.58 -7.66 16.55
CA GLY A 51 10.03 -7.70 16.43
C GLY A 51 10.63 -6.74 15.39
N PHE A 52 9.82 -5.83 14.82
CA PHE A 52 10.26 -4.89 13.78
C PHE A 52 9.88 -3.45 14.17
N PRO A 53 10.79 -2.71 14.86
CA PRO A 53 10.54 -1.32 15.24
C PRO A 53 10.47 -0.42 14.00
N PHE A 54 9.66 0.63 14.09
CA PHE A 54 9.47 1.59 13.00
C PHE A 54 10.69 2.53 12.90
N PRO A 55 11.30 2.68 11.72
CA PRO A 55 12.34 3.68 11.49
C PRO A 55 11.75 5.11 11.55
N GLU A 56 12.60 6.12 11.69
CA GLU A 56 12.17 7.54 11.76
C GLU A 56 11.40 7.98 10.53
N SER A 57 11.73 7.45 9.36
CA SER A 57 11.05 7.71 8.07
C SER A 57 9.64 7.12 7.97
N LEU A 58 9.19 6.33 8.97
CA LEU A 58 7.82 5.81 9.05
C LEU A 58 7.04 6.54 10.14
N THR A 59 6.02 7.28 9.73
CA THR A 59 5.11 8.00 10.63
C THR A 59 3.71 7.39 10.57
N VAL A 60 3.12 7.17 11.74
CA VAL A 60 1.73 6.71 11.87
C VAL A 60 0.81 7.91 12.04
N TYR A 61 -0.18 8.03 11.17
CA TYR A 61 -1.12 9.15 11.17
C TYR A 61 -2.48 8.73 11.72
N ALA A 62 -3.09 9.63 12.50
CA ALA A 62 -4.46 9.49 12.99
C ALA A 62 -5.48 9.96 11.94
N ASP A 63 -5.16 11.04 11.24
CA ASP A 63 -5.98 11.61 10.17
C ASP A 63 -5.47 11.13 8.79
N LEU A 64 -6.39 10.71 7.92
CA LEU A 64 -6.05 10.23 6.58
C LEU A 64 -5.63 11.39 5.66
N GLY A 65 -6.26 12.56 5.78
CA GLY A 65 -5.90 13.72 4.96
C GLY A 65 -4.46 14.15 5.20
N ASP A 66 -4.02 14.16 6.48
CA ASP A 66 -2.63 14.44 6.82
C ASP A 66 -1.67 13.37 6.29
N ALA A 67 -2.08 12.10 6.32
CA ALA A 67 -1.28 11.01 5.74
C ALA A 67 -1.10 11.16 4.22
N LEU A 68 -2.16 11.60 3.52
CA LEU A 68 -2.19 11.72 2.05
C LEU A 68 -1.47 12.97 1.53
N LYS A 69 -1.24 13.97 2.39
CA LYS A 69 -0.58 15.22 1.97
C LYS A 69 0.80 14.93 1.37
N ASP A 70 1.05 15.47 0.19
CA ASP A 70 2.30 15.32 -0.59
C ASP A 70 2.65 13.85 -0.94
N SER A 71 1.68 12.93 -0.91
CA SER A 71 1.87 11.55 -1.32
C SER A 71 2.09 11.43 -2.83
N GLY A 72 3.16 10.72 -3.21
CA GLY A 72 3.43 10.34 -4.60
C GLY A 72 2.82 8.98 -4.98
N LEU A 73 2.48 8.17 -3.99
CA LEU A 73 1.88 6.84 -4.18
C LEU A 73 1.03 6.46 -2.97
N VAL A 74 -0.13 5.87 -3.20
CA VAL A 74 -0.96 5.23 -2.18
C VAL A 74 -0.93 3.72 -2.37
N LEU A 75 -0.60 2.99 -1.31
CA LEU A 75 -0.73 1.52 -1.24
C LEU A 75 -1.94 1.18 -0.38
N VAL A 76 -2.97 0.57 -0.97
CA VAL A 76 -4.12 0.06 -0.23
C VAL A 76 -3.87 -1.40 0.14
N VAL A 77 -3.64 -1.64 1.43
CA VAL A 77 -3.21 -2.94 1.98
C VAL A 77 -4.18 -3.41 3.07
N THR A 78 -5.45 -3.28 2.78
CA THR A 78 -6.55 -3.77 3.63
C THR A 78 -6.94 -5.20 3.26
N SER A 79 -7.94 -5.77 3.93
CA SER A 79 -8.69 -6.89 3.33
C SER A 79 -9.39 -6.40 2.05
N VAL A 80 -9.73 -7.32 1.14
CA VAL A 80 -10.48 -6.94 -0.07
C VAL A 80 -11.82 -6.26 0.26
N ALA A 81 -12.49 -6.68 1.34
CA ALA A 81 -13.71 -6.04 1.85
C ALA A 81 -13.52 -4.56 2.25
N GLY A 82 -12.30 -4.14 2.55
CA GLY A 82 -11.97 -2.76 2.88
C GLY A 82 -11.50 -1.92 1.69
N LEU A 83 -11.29 -2.52 0.50
CA LEU A 83 -10.69 -1.85 -0.64
C LEU A 83 -11.60 -0.72 -1.18
N ARG A 84 -12.87 -1.03 -1.47
CA ARG A 84 -13.83 -0.05 -2.00
C ARG A 84 -13.95 1.16 -1.08
N SER A 85 -14.21 0.92 0.20
CA SER A 85 -14.33 2.00 1.17
C SER A 85 -13.03 2.81 1.31
N SER A 86 -11.87 2.19 1.16
CA SER A 86 -10.58 2.91 1.15
C SER A 86 -10.42 3.79 -0.10
N ALA A 87 -10.82 3.30 -1.27
CA ALA A 87 -10.81 4.09 -2.51
C ALA A 87 -11.83 5.26 -2.46
N GLU A 88 -12.99 5.05 -1.86
CA GLU A 88 -13.99 6.11 -1.63
C GLU A 88 -13.46 7.21 -0.70
N LEU A 89 -12.69 6.83 0.34
CA LEU A 89 -12.01 7.79 1.22
C LEU A 89 -11.01 8.65 0.44
N LEU A 90 -10.28 8.11 -0.55
CA LEU A 90 -9.40 8.94 -1.39
C LEU A 90 -10.19 10.04 -2.12
N LYS A 91 -11.37 9.73 -2.64
CA LYS A 91 -12.25 10.76 -3.26
C LYS A 91 -12.71 11.80 -2.25
N GLN A 92 -13.14 11.37 -1.06
CA GLN A 92 -13.59 12.28 0.01
C GLN A 92 -12.49 13.27 0.43
N HIS A 93 -11.22 12.86 0.36
CA HIS A 93 -10.07 13.70 0.66
C HIS A 93 -9.48 14.42 -0.58
N ASN A 94 -10.17 14.40 -1.74
CA ASN A 94 -9.67 14.93 -3.02
C ASN A 94 -8.30 14.39 -3.41
N ALA A 95 -8.03 13.13 -3.08
CA ALA A 95 -6.78 12.41 -3.32
C ALA A 95 -6.91 11.31 -4.39
N ASP A 96 -8.01 11.29 -5.12
CA ASP A 96 -8.33 10.35 -6.19
C ASP A 96 -7.42 10.50 -7.43
N HIS A 97 -6.67 11.59 -7.52
CA HIS A 97 -5.65 11.83 -8.54
C HIS A 97 -4.28 11.20 -8.21
N ILE A 98 -4.04 10.83 -6.95
CA ILE A 98 -2.77 10.23 -6.54
C ILE A 98 -2.68 8.80 -7.11
N PRO A 99 -1.51 8.36 -7.63
CA PRO A 99 -1.32 6.98 -8.05
C PRO A 99 -1.65 5.96 -6.96
N VAL A 100 -2.36 4.88 -7.30
CA VAL A 100 -2.86 3.88 -6.33
C VAL A 100 -2.47 2.46 -6.75
N LEU A 101 -1.87 1.71 -5.83
CA LEU A 101 -1.70 0.26 -5.93
C LEU A 101 -2.53 -0.46 -4.87
N ALA A 102 -3.40 -1.39 -5.28
CA ALA A 102 -4.02 -2.33 -4.37
C ALA A 102 -3.09 -3.51 -4.12
N ALA A 103 -2.77 -3.78 -2.86
CA ALA A 103 -2.03 -4.97 -2.42
C ALA A 103 -2.92 -5.94 -1.62
N CYS A 104 -4.23 -5.81 -1.79
CA CYS A 104 -5.25 -6.73 -1.28
C CYS A 104 -5.30 -7.99 -2.14
N LYS A 105 -5.62 -9.13 -1.53
CA LYS A 105 -5.74 -10.42 -2.24
C LYS A 105 -7.19 -10.91 -2.19
N GLY A 106 -7.69 -11.39 -3.33
CA GLY A 106 -9.01 -11.98 -3.46
C GLY A 106 -10.00 -11.16 -4.29
N PHE A 107 -11.27 -11.56 -4.23
CA PHE A 107 -12.38 -10.94 -4.94
C PHE A 107 -13.28 -10.19 -3.95
N GLU A 108 -13.87 -9.10 -4.39
CA GLU A 108 -14.90 -8.41 -3.61
C GLU A 108 -16.13 -9.31 -3.48
N GLN A 109 -16.60 -9.54 -2.24
CA GLN A 109 -17.56 -10.61 -1.94
C GLN A 109 -18.90 -10.42 -2.65
N ASP A 110 -19.44 -9.19 -2.67
CA ASP A 110 -20.80 -8.93 -3.17
C ASP A 110 -20.86 -8.80 -4.71
N THR A 111 -19.76 -8.40 -5.33
CA THR A 111 -19.70 -8.13 -6.78
C THR A 111 -18.90 -9.17 -7.56
N GLY A 112 -18.02 -9.92 -6.88
CA GLY A 112 -17.06 -10.83 -7.52
C GLY A 112 -15.94 -10.10 -8.28
N LEU A 113 -15.82 -8.78 -8.14
CA LEU A 113 -14.82 -8.00 -8.84
C LEU A 113 -13.41 -8.24 -8.30
N LEU A 114 -12.43 -8.23 -9.20
CA LEU A 114 -11.02 -8.16 -8.87
C LEU A 114 -10.65 -6.80 -8.27
N THR A 115 -9.59 -6.75 -7.50
CA THR A 115 -9.14 -5.52 -6.83
C THR A 115 -8.89 -4.37 -7.80
N PHE A 116 -8.34 -4.65 -8.99
CA PHE A 116 -8.16 -3.66 -10.05
C PHE A 116 -9.50 -3.11 -10.56
N GLN A 117 -10.48 -3.99 -10.77
CA GLN A 117 -11.81 -3.59 -11.24
C GLN A 117 -12.54 -2.71 -10.23
N VAL A 118 -12.41 -3.02 -8.93
CA VAL A 118 -12.94 -2.18 -7.85
C VAL A 118 -12.32 -0.78 -7.89
N LEU A 119 -10.98 -0.69 -8.00
CA LEU A 119 -10.31 0.62 -8.11
C LEU A 119 -10.77 1.39 -9.35
N LYS A 120 -10.88 0.72 -10.49
CA LYS A 120 -11.32 1.34 -11.75
C LYS A 120 -12.75 1.88 -11.68
N GLU A 121 -13.64 1.14 -11.01
CA GLU A 121 -15.04 1.58 -10.80
C GLU A 121 -15.13 2.79 -9.86
N VAL A 122 -14.37 2.79 -8.76
CA VAL A 122 -14.42 3.87 -7.76
C VAL A 122 -13.62 5.10 -8.21
N LEU A 123 -12.49 4.92 -8.91
CA LEU A 123 -11.56 5.98 -9.33
C LEU A 123 -11.44 6.03 -10.87
N PRO A 124 -12.54 6.26 -11.63
CA PRO A 124 -12.55 6.10 -13.09
C PRO A 124 -11.62 7.08 -13.83
N GLU A 125 -11.39 8.26 -13.24
CA GLU A 125 -10.52 9.29 -13.83
C GLU A 125 -9.03 9.08 -13.53
N ASN A 126 -8.70 8.25 -12.54
CA ASN A 126 -7.31 7.98 -12.19
C ASN A 126 -6.70 6.97 -13.18
N LYS A 127 -5.77 7.43 -14.00
CA LYS A 127 -5.08 6.59 -15.00
C LYS A 127 -3.87 5.84 -14.42
N LYS A 128 -3.49 6.13 -13.16
CA LYS A 128 -2.35 5.51 -12.47
C LYS A 128 -2.86 4.62 -11.32
N ILE A 129 -3.68 3.63 -11.68
CA ILE A 129 -4.17 2.58 -10.77
C ILE A 129 -3.58 1.23 -11.17
N GLY A 130 -3.32 0.38 -10.19
CA GLY A 130 -2.78 -0.95 -10.44
C GLY A 130 -2.88 -1.86 -9.22
N VAL A 131 -2.27 -3.01 -9.33
CA VAL A 131 -2.18 -4.01 -8.26
C VAL A 131 -0.74 -4.38 -7.98
N LEU A 132 -0.45 -4.69 -6.71
CA LEU A 132 0.79 -5.29 -6.26
C LEU A 132 0.49 -6.70 -5.79
N SER A 133 1.00 -7.71 -6.49
CA SER A 133 0.69 -9.11 -6.22
C SER A 133 1.93 -10.00 -6.36
N GLY A 134 1.90 -11.17 -5.71
CA GLY A 134 2.96 -12.17 -5.80
C GLY A 134 3.05 -13.04 -4.56
N PRO A 135 3.92 -14.07 -4.59
CA PRO A 135 4.23 -14.92 -3.45
C PRO A 135 5.10 -14.12 -2.46
N SER A 136 4.46 -13.49 -1.49
CA SER A 136 5.13 -12.61 -0.54
C SER A 136 4.54 -12.77 0.86
N PHE A 137 5.44 -12.93 1.85
CA PHE A 137 5.10 -13.07 3.25
C PHE A 137 5.63 -11.88 4.04
N ALA A 138 4.79 -11.33 4.91
CA ALA A 138 5.10 -10.14 5.69
C ALA A 138 6.38 -10.29 6.54
N GLN A 139 6.54 -11.43 7.21
CA GLN A 139 7.72 -11.69 8.03
C GLN A 139 9.01 -11.83 7.23
N GLU A 140 8.94 -12.41 6.03
CA GLU A 140 10.10 -12.56 5.16
C GLU A 140 10.58 -11.18 4.66
N LEU A 141 9.65 -10.35 4.18
CA LEU A 141 9.96 -9.00 3.75
C LEU A 141 10.52 -8.15 4.90
N ALA A 142 9.93 -8.22 6.09
CA ALA A 142 10.41 -7.51 7.27
C ALA A 142 11.81 -7.97 7.73
N LYS A 143 12.16 -9.24 7.51
CA LYS A 143 13.50 -9.79 7.73
C LYS A 143 14.48 -9.46 6.60
N GLN A 144 14.08 -8.68 5.61
CA GLN A 144 14.89 -8.35 4.44
C GLN A 144 15.29 -9.59 3.62
N LEU A 145 14.45 -10.63 3.59
CA LEU A 145 14.64 -11.79 2.73
C LEU A 145 14.16 -11.46 1.30
N PRO A 146 14.87 -11.97 0.27
CA PRO A 146 14.51 -11.69 -1.11
C PRO A 146 13.08 -12.14 -1.45
N CYS A 147 12.30 -11.26 -2.07
CA CYS A 147 11.00 -11.57 -2.61
C CYS A 147 10.82 -10.97 -4.01
N ALA A 148 9.92 -11.55 -4.78
CA ALA A 148 9.56 -11.07 -6.11
C ALA A 148 8.05 -10.83 -6.16
N VAL A 149 7.65 -9.66 -6.65
CA VAL A 149 6.25 -9.26 -6.79
C VAL A 149 6.02 -8.59 -8.14
N VAL A 150 4.78 -8.58 -8.59
CA VAL A 150 4.36 -7.95 -9.84
C VAL A 150 3.60 -6.68 -9.53
N VAL A 151 3.93 -5.60 -10.23
CA VAL A 151 3.10 -4.41 -10.36
C VAL A 151 2.36 -4.50 -11.68
N ALA A 152 1.05 -4.65 -11.65
CA ALA A 152 0.24 -4.71 -12.85
C ALA A 152 -0.69 -3.49 -12.96
N SER A 153 -0.73 -2.88 -14.15
CA SER A 153 -1.59 -1.73 -14.48
C SER A 153 -1.84 -1.70 -15.99
N GLU A 154 -2.99 -1.21 -16.41
CA GLU A 154 -3.25 -0.94 -17.85
C GLU A 154 -2.38 0.22 -18.40
N ASN A 155 -1.75 1.02 -17.54
CA ASN A 155 -0.88 2.13 -17.92
C ASN A 155 0.58 1.69 -17.94
N GLN A 156 1.07 1.30 -19.11
CA GLN A 156 2.43 0.82 -19.31
C GLN A 156 3.48 1.90 -18.96
N GLU A 157 3.28 3.14 -19.39
CA GLU A 157 4.22 4.25 -19.11
C GLU A 157 4.41 4.43 -17.60
N TRP A 158 3.32 4.38 -16.86
CA TRP A 158 3.39 4.48 -15.40
C TRP A 158 4.13 3.29 -14.75
N ILE A 159 3.94 2.07 -15.27
CA ILE A 159 4.69 0.90 -14.78
C ILE A 159 6.19 1.10 -15.01
N GLU A 160 6.58 1.55 -16.20
CA GLU A 160 7.98 1.80 -16.57
C GLU A 160 8.63 2.89 -15.70
N GLU A 161 7.86 3.90 -15.28
CA GLU A 161 8.30 4.93 -14.34
C GLU A 161 8.37 4.41 -12.89
N LEU A 162 7.36 3.64 -12.45
CA LEU A 162 7.18 3.27 -11.05
C LEU A 162 8.08 2.13 -10.61
N VAL A 163 8.20 1.08 -11.44
CA VAL A 163 8.94 -0.12 -11.08
C VAL A 163 10.40 0.16 -10.69
N PRO A 164 11.17 0.97 -11.45
CA PRO A 164 12.54 1.32 -11.04
C PRO A 164 12.62 2.09 -9.71
N GLN A 165 11.61 2.90 -9.39
CA GLN A 165 11.58 3.69 -8.16
C GLN A 165 11.30 2.85 -6.91
N LEU A 166 10.56 1.75 -7.06
CA LEU A 166 10.18 0.86 -5.98
C LEU A 166 11.07 -0.39 -5.85
N ASN A 167 11.86 -0.71 -6.89
CA ASN A 167 12.79 -1.83 -6.87
C ASN A 167 13.86 -1.65 -5.81
N THR A 168 14.14 -2.71 -5.08
CA THR A 168 15.23 -2.76 -4.10
C THR A 168 16.05 -4.04 -4.30
N ASN A 169 17.15 -4.17 -3.58
CA ASN A 169 17.94 -5.41 -3.54
C ASN A 169 17.20 -6.57 -2.83
N VAL A 170 16.15 -6.25 -2.06
CA VAL A 170 15.33 -7.22 -1.30
C VAL A 170 14.05 -7.56 -2.04
N MET A 171 13.31 -6.55 -2.50
CA MET A 171 12.03 -6.73 -3.19
C MET A 171 12.21 -6.41 -4.68
N ARG A 172 12.17 -7.47 -5.50
CA ARG A 172 12.23 -7.36 -6.94
C ARG A 172 10.83 -7.16 -7.51
N LEU A 173 10.60 -6.05 -8.20
CA LEU A 173 9.34 -5.77 -8.86
C LEU A 173 9.44 -6.04 -10.36
N TYR A 174 8.42 -6.68 -10.90
CA TYR A 174 8.22 -6.88 -12.34
C TYR A 174 6.97 -6.13 -12.77
N GLY A 175 7.06 -5.42 -13.89
CA GLY A 175 5.91 -4.74 -14.49
C GLY A 175 5.10 -5.67 -15.38
N SER A 176 3.78 -5.53 -15.37
CA SER A 176 2.87 -6.22 -16.29
C SER A 176 1.70 -5.31 -16.67
N THR A 177 1.23 -5.41 -17.91
CA THR A 177 -0.03 -4.79 -18.33
C THR A 177 -1.24 -5.71 -18.14
N ASP A 178 -1.01 -6.96 -17.80
CA ASP A 178 -2.05 -7.91 -17.43
C ASP A 178 -2.44 -7.71 -15.96
N VAL A 179 -3.65 -7.24 -15.73
CA VAL A 179 -4.22 -6.90 -14.42
C VAL A 179 -5.19 -7.95 -13.88
N ILE A 180 -5.34 -9.09 -14.60
CA ILE A 180 -6.26 -10.19 -14.28
C ILE A 180 -5.49 -11.44 -13.85
#